data_09d2bb72a129ce7f12c98068d49dcfcd
#
_entry.id   09d2bb72a129ce7f12c98068d49dcfcd
#
_cell.length_a   1.000
_cell.length_b   1.000
_cell.length_c   1.000
_cell.angle_alpha   90.00
_cell.angle_beta   90.00
_cell.angle_gamma   90.00
#
_symmetry.space_group_name_H-M   'P 1'
#
loop_
_entity.id
_entity.type
_entity.pdbx_description
1 polymer ?
#
loop_
_entity_poly.entity_id
_entity_poly.type
_entity_poly.pdbx_seq_one_letter_code
_entity_poly.pdbx_strand_id
1 'polypeptide(L)'
;MISKKRTILIAFFSGASFLFYFGCTHDTEPSPVDCATTNLSVAFTSINPTSCAASNGSITATATGGDAPYQFALDAQSFAAASSFSGLAGGLYILKVKDKNGCEKTTNVELPSAGSTLAASVVVTNSGCKTSIGAIAISASGGTGPYSYTLDTGAASSSNTFGSLAAKSYSVKVTDNAGCSTSQTVKVLSGLKFSSDVKAIIDANCAISGCHVTGGSSTSFTSLANIQSSATDIKSRTQSGNMPKNASKLPQTELDAIACWVDDGALNN
;
A
#
# COMPACT_ATOMS: atom_id res chain seq x y z
N MET A 1 0.44 13.62 32.80
CA MET A 1 0.04 14.68 33.73
C MET A 1 0.44 14.27 35.13
N ILE A 2 1.58 14.69 35.60
CA ILE A 2 1.98 14.50 37.03
C ILE A 2 2.39 15.89 37.51
N SER A 3 1.51 16.48 38.33
CA SER A 3 1.70 17.77 38.97
C SER A 3 2.66 17.62 40.15
N LYS A 4 3.84 18.23 40.11
CA LYS A 4 4.72 18.35 41.26
C LYS A 4 4.30 19.59 42.06
N LYS A 5 3.65 19.37 43.21
CA LYS A 5 3.41 20.40 44.22
C LYS A 5 4.75 20.87 44.82
N ARG A 6 5.07 22.16 44.71
CA ARG A 6 6.17 22.77 45.41
C ARG A 6 5.67 23.25 46.80
N THR A 7 6.27 22.70 47.84
CA THR A 7 6.08 23.16 49.20
C THR A 7 6.96 24.41 49.43
N ILE A 8 6.33 25.55 49.72
CA ILE A 8 7.02 26.79 50.10
C ILE A 8 7.18 26.76 51.61
N LEU A 9 8.42 26.71 52.08
CA LEU A 9 8.74 26.89 53.49
C LEU A 9 9.06 28.40 53.72
N ILE A 10 8.20 29.09 54.43
CA ILE A 10 8.42 30.50 54.82
C ILE A 10 9.07 30.47 56.20
N ALA A 11 10.33 30.86 56.28
CA ALA A 11 11.00 31.16 57.53
C ALA A 11 11.05 32.69 57.72
N PHE A 12 10.38 33.21 58.76
CA PHE A 12 10.54 34.58 59.18
C PHE A 12 11.82 34.76 60.03
N PHE A 13 12.77 35.55 59.56
CA PHE A 13 13.82 36.10 60.36
C PHE A 13 13.97 37.60 60.08
N SER A 14 14.00 38.38 61.13
CA SER A 14 14.07 39.84 61.15
C SER A 14 15.44 40.38 60.75
N GLY A 15 15.45 41.39 59.89
CA GLY A 15 16.41 42.48 59.86
C GLY A 15 17.78 42.22 59.26
N ALA A 16 17.89 42.16 57.95
CA ALA A 16 19.00 42.70 57.15
C ALA A 16 18.60 42.66 55.67
N SER A 17 18.64 43.79 54.97
CA SER A 17 18.30 43.91 53.57
C SER A 17 19.37 43.25 52.73
N PHE A 18 19.14 41.94 52.32
CA PHE A 18 19.96 41.25 51.34
C PHE A 18 19.23 41.35 50.03
N LEU A 19 19.73 42.14 49.09
CA LEU A 19 19.32 42.14 47.70
C LEU A 19 19.75 40.82 47.07
N PHE A 20 18.79 39.85 46.99
CA PHE A 20 18.99 38.64 46.16
C PHE A 20 18.76 39.03 44.70
N TYR A 21 19.84 39.13 43.94
CA TYR A 21 19.77 39.07 42.48
C TYR A 21 19.33 37.66 42.09
N PHE A 22 18.06 37.50 41.75
CA PHE A 22 17.64 36.30 41.00
C PHE A 22 18.15 36.44 39.58
N GLY A 23 19.31 35.85 39.30
CA GLY A 23 19.73 35.59 37.96
C GLY A 23 18.77 34.54 37.39
N CYS A 24 17.92 34.90 36.45
CA CYS A 24 17.28 33.94 35.57
C CYS A 24 18.39 33.26 34.74
N THR A 25 18.84 32.09 35.16
CA THR A 25 19.55 31.21 34.25
C THR A 25 18.53 30.77 33.18
N HIS A 26 18.67 31.34 32.02
CA HIS A 26 17.93 30.88 30.83
C HIS A 26 18.52 29.53 30.47
N ASP A 27 17.95 28.46 31.01
CA ASP A 27 18.20 27.12 30.47
C ASP A 27 17.69 27.15 29.02
N THR A 28 18.58 27.34 28.08
CA THR A 28 18.29 27.13 26.66
C THR A 28 18.05 25.64 26.50
N GLU A 29 16.77 25.26 26.51
CA GLU A 29 16.42 23.93 26.01
C GLU A 29 17.04 23.78 24.63
N PRO A 30 17.74 22.66 24.36
CA PRO A 30 18.31 22.43 23.05
C PRO A 30 17.17 22.49 22.02
N SER A 31 17.35 23.29 20.99
CA SER A 31 16.41 23.39 19.88
C SER A 31 16.09 21.99 19.36
N PRO A 32 14.82 21.64 19.13
CA PRO A 32 14.48 20.34 18.57
C PRO A 32 15.21 20.15 17.23
N VAL A 33 15.87 19.01 17.09
CA VAL A 33 16.60 18.68 15.86
C VAL A 33 15.58 18.52 14.73
N ASP A 34 15.78 19.25 13.64
CA ASP A 34 14.99 19.11 12.44
C ASP A 34 15.48 17.91 11.62
N CYS A 35 14.78 16.79 11.74
CA CYS A 35 15.10 15.57 11.03
C CYS A 35 14.95 15.67 9.49
N ALA A 36 14.28 16.70 8.98
CA ALA A 36 14.16 16.93 7.54
C ALA A 36 15.46 17.41 6.90
N THR A 37 16.34 18.04 7.70
CA THR A 37 17.62 18.58 7.24
C THR A 37 18.80 17.65 7.49
N THR A 38 18.59 16.50 8.16
CA THR A 38 19.67 15.56 8.43
C THR A 38 20.04 14.82 7.13
N ASN A 39 21.33 14.57 6.95
CA ASN A 39 21.88 13.72 5.87
C ASN A 39 21.94 12.25 6.30
N LEU A 40 21.16 11.83 7.32
CA LEU A 40 21.11 10.45 7.78
C LEU A 40 20.72 9.52 6.63
N SER A 41 21.54 8.50 6.41
CA SER A 41 21.33 7.49 5.39
C SER A 41 21.68 6.10 5.93
N VAL A 42 21.03 5.07 5.39
CA VAL A 42 21.34 3.67 5.69
C VAL A 42 21.69 2.93 4.41
N ALA A 43 22.86 2.32 4.40
CA ALA A 43 23.31 1.36 3.40
C ALA A 43 23.33 -0.05 4.02
N PHE A 44 23.43 -1.07 3.19
CA PHE A 44 23.50 -2.45 3.65
C PHE A 44 24.35 -3.32 2.74
N THR A 45 24.85 -4.42 3.31
CA THR A 45 25.31 -5.60 2.59
C THR A 45 24.44 -6.78 2.98
N SER A 46 24.23 -7.74 2.08
CA SER A 46 23.40 -8.89 2.33
C SER A 46 24.03 -10.18 1.86
N ILE A 47 23.72 -11.27 2.55
CA ILE A 47 23.99 -12.64 2.14
C ILE A 47 22.63 -13.30 1.92
N ASN A 48 22.42 -13.80 0.71
CA ASN A 48 21.17 -14.48 0.37
C ASN A 48 21.09 -15.85 1.03
N PRO A 49 19.88 -16.33 1.37
CA PRO A 49 19.69 -17.71 1.82
C PRO A 49 20.18 -18.70 0.77
N THR A 50 20.73 -19.82 1.20
CA THR A 50 21.30 -20.85 0.31
C THR A 50 20.24 -21.67 -0.41
N SER A 51 18.99 -21.65 0.06
CA SER A 51 17.83 -22.24 -0.60
C SER A 51 16.57 -21.49 -0.15
N CYS A 52 15.44 -21.74 -0.83
CA CYS A 52 14.18 -21.07 -0.49
C CYS A 52 13.62 -21.45 0.89
N ALA A 53 13.91 -22.65 1.37
CA ALA A 53 13.52 -23.10 2.70
C ALA A 53 14.56 -22.71 3.78
N ALA A 54 15.72 -22.23 3.40
CA ALA A 54 16.75 -21.87 4.35
C ALA A 54 16.49 -20.49 4.93
N SER A 55 16.62 -20.39 6.25
CA SER A 55 16.63 -19.12 6.98
C SER A 55 18.07 -18.82 7.44
N ASN A 56 19.01 -18.77 6.50
CA ASN A 56 20.43 -18.52 6.77
C ASN A 56 20.96 -17.28 6.04
N GLY A 57 20.06 -16.47 5.50
CA GLY A 57 20.39 -15.14 4.99
C GLY A 57 20.76 -14.16 6.08
N SER A 58 21.44 -13.09 5.72
CA SER A 58 21.77 -12.01 6.64
C SER A 58 21.76 -10.65 5.95
N ILE A 59 21.51 -9.60 6.75
CA ILE A 59 21.62 -8.20 6.38
C ILE A 59 22.53 -7.53 7.39
N THR A 60 23.53 -6.78 6.92
CA THR A 60 24.39 -5.93 7.76
C THR A 60 24.21 -4.49 7.35
N ALA A 61 23.73 -3.67 8.28
CA ALA A 61 23.44 -2.25 8.08
C ALA A 61 24.68 -1.39 8.36
N THR A 62 24.79 -0.29 7.64
CA THR A 62 25.78 0.77 7.86
C THR A 62 25.08 2.12 7.79
N ALA A 63 25.20 2.93 8.83
CA ALA A 63 24.66 4.29 8.86
C ALA A 63 25.73 5.31 8.46
N THR A 64 25.31 6.35 7.76
CA THR A 64 26.13 7.52 7.44
C THR A 64 25.31 8.79 7.63
N GLY A 65 26.00 9.88 8.00
CA GLY A 65 25.29 11.14 8.34
C GLY A 65 24.52 11.05 9.65
N GLY A 66 23.79 12.11 10.02
CA GLY A 66 23.17 12.20 11.34
C GLY A 66 24.17 12.15 12.50
N ASP A 67 23.71 11.90 13.71
CA ASP A 67 24.51 11.87 14.93
C ASP A 67 24.56 10.47 15.56
N ALA A 68 25.77 9.95 15.76
CA ALA A 68 25.97 8.70 16.49
C ALA A 68 25.69 8.86 18.01
N PRO A 69 25.30 7.79 18.74
CA PRO A 69 25.21 6.40 18.30
C PRO A 69 23.93 6.11 17.48
N TYR A 70 24.06 5.15 16.58
CA TYR A 70 22.94 4.67 15.75
C TYR A 70 22.31 3.42 16.35
N GLN A 71 21.01 3.28 16.07
CA GLN A 71 20.23 2.08 16.34
C GLN A 71 19.58 1.60 15.04
N PHE A 72 19.44 0.30 14.90
CA PHE A 72 18.90 -0.33 13.72
C PHE A 72 17.71 -1.22 14.07
N ALA A 73 16.77 -1.35 13.16
CA ALA A 73 15.64 -2.26 13.26
C ALA A 73 15.32 -2.87 11.90
N LEU A 74 14.81 -4.10 11.90
CA LEU A 74 14.32 -4.78 10.70
C LEU A 74 12.83 -5.01 10.87
N ASP A 75 12.04 -4.58 9.88
CA ASP A 75 10.57 -4.66 9.88
C ASP A 75 9.93 -4.01 11.13
N ALA A 76 9.18 -4.81 11.90
CA ALA A 76 8.51 -4.39 13.13
C ALA A 76 9.34 -4.59 14.40
N GLN A 77 10.62 -4.97 14.28
CA GLN A 77 11.49 -5.13 15.43
C GLN A 77 11.78 -3.80 16.13
N SER A 78 12.09 -3.87 17.42
CA SER A 78 12.54 -2.71 18.19
C SER A 78 13.95 -2.30 17.78
N PHE A 79 14.24 -1.00 17.85
CA PHE A 79 15.57 -0.46 17.58
C PHE A 79 16.61 -0.98 18.58
N ALA A 80 17.75 -1.42 18.09
CA ALA A 80 18.88 -1.91 18.87
C ALA A 80 20.19 -1.40 18.28
N ALA A 81 21.27 -1.44 19.07
CA ALA A 81 22.61 -1.06 18.62
C ALA A 81 23.22 -2.10 17.64
N ALA A 82 22.68 -3.32 17.63
CA ALA A 82 23.12 -4.35 16.68
C ALA A 82 22.77 -3.93 15.25
N SER A 83 23.78 -3.95 14.37
CA SER A 83 23.63 -3.61 12.95
C SER A 83 23.52 -4.83 12.05
N SER A 84 23.63 -6.05 12.58
CA SER A 84 23.56 -7.29 11.82
C SER A 84 22.33 -8.11 12.20
N PHE A 85 21.61 -8.55 11.18
CA PHE A 85 20.42 -9.40 11.26
C PHE A 85 20.72 -10.71 10.54
N SER A 86 20.60 -11.83 11.22
CA SER A 86 20.87 -13.17 10.68
C SER A 86 19.67 -14.09 10.84
N GLY A 87 19.74 -15.27 10.24
CA GLY A 87 18.62 -16.20 10.29
C GLY A 87 17.44 -15.79 9.42
N LEU A 88 17.71 -15.04 8.33
CA LEU A 88 16.68 -14.48 7.47
C LEU A 88 16.34 -15.46 6.33
N ALA A 89 15.04 -15.63 6.10
CA ALA A 89 14.53 -16.30 4.90
C ALA A 89 14.64 -15.36 3.68
N GLY A 90 14.41 -15.89 2.49
CA GLY A 90 14.22 -15.04 1.30
C GLY A 90 12.95 -14.20 1.44
N GLY A 91 13.02 -12.93 1.05
CA GLY A 91 11.89 -12.02 1.18
C GLY A 91 12.28 -10.55 1.08
N LEU A 92 11.27 -9.70 1.20
CA LEU A 92 11.41 -8.25 1.26
C LEU A 92 11.39 -7.81 2.73
N TYR A 93 12.37 -7.03 3.13
CA TYR A 93 12.55 -6.50 4.49
C TYR A 93 12.61 -4.97 4.46
N ILE A 94 12.17 -4.34 5.53
CA ILE A 94 12.30 -2.90 5.75
C ILE A 94 13.39 -2.67 6.79
N LEU A 95 14.55 -2.21 6.33
CA LEU A 95 15.65 -1.84 7.20
C LEU A 95 15.50 -0.39 7.65
N LYS A 96 15.63 -0.15 8.95
CA LYS A 96 15.48 1.17 9.57
C LYS A 96 16.73 1.52 10.35
N VAL A 97 17.11 2.79 10.33
CA VAL A 97 18.13 3.37 11.19
C VAL A 97 17.54 4.55 11.96
N LYS A 98 17.94 4.69 13.19
CA LYS A 98 17.67 5.84 14.07
C LYS A 98 18.96 6.37 14.62
N ASP A 99 19.15 7.69 14.57
CA ASP A 99 20.31 8.36 15.16
C ASP A 99 20.07 8.77 16.64
N LYS A 100 21.05 9.35 17.28
CA LYS A 100 21.01 9.82 18.68
C LYS A 100 19.87 10.82 18.93
N ASN A 101 19.51 11.61 17.94
CA ASN A 101 18.51 12.66 18.04
C ASN A 101 17.09 12.14 17.76
N GLY A 102 16.95 10.86 17.41
CA GLY A 102 15.67 10.23 17.09
C GLY A 102 15.26 10.34 15.62
N CYS A 103 16.13 10.88 14.76
CA CYS A 103 15.85 10.95 13.32
C CYS A 103 15.95 9.56 12.70
N GLU A 104 14.99 9.21 11.85
CA GLU A 104 14.87 7.88 11.26
C GLU A 104 14.98 7.92 9.73
N LYS A 105 15.58 6.86 9.16
CA LYS A 105 15.57 6.56 7.72
C LYS A 105 15.28 5.09 7.50
N THR A 106 14.65 4.81 6.38
CA THR A 106 14.27 3.45 5.98
C THR A 106 14.75 3.13 4.57
N THR A 107 15.05 1.87 4.31
CA THR A 107 15.30 1.34 2.96
C THR A 107 14.72 -0.07 2.85
N ASN A 108 14.30 -0.44 1.65
CA ASN A 108 13.86 -1.80 1.36
C ASN A 108 15.07 -2.66 1.00
N VAL A 109 15.10 -3.86 1.54
CA VAL A 109 16.14 -4.87 1.27
C VAL A 109 15.45 -6.13 0.78
N GLU A 110 15.72 -6.53 -0.44
CA GLU A 110 15.28 -7.81 -0.98
C GLU A 110 16.40 -8.84 -0.78
N LEU A 111 16.07 -9.96 -0.15
CA LEU A 111 16.90 -11.16 -0.11
C LEU A 111 16.33 -12.19 -1.09
N PRO A 112 16.86 -12.28 -2.31
CA PRO A 112 16.40 -13.31 -3.26
C PRO A 112 16.64 -14.70 -2.68
N SER A 113 15.66 -15.58 -2.80
CA SER A 113 15.85 -16.99 -2.47
C SER A 113 16.77 -17.62 -3.51
N ALA A 114 17.91 -18.17 -3.08
CA ALA A 114 18.85 -18.78 -4.00
C ALA A 114 18.23 -20.01 -4.69
N GLY A 115 18.38 -20.10 -6.02
CA GLY A 115 18.11 -21.30 -6.79
C GLY A 115 16.67 -21.58 -7.14
N SER A 116 15.71 -20.66 -6.87
CA SER A 116 14.33 -20.88 -7.31
C SER A 116 14.16 -20.56 -8.80
N THR A 117 13.82 -21.59 -9.56
CA THR A 117 13.31 -21.45 -10.95
C THR A 117 11.78 -21.44 -11.00
N LEU A 118 11.13 -21.40 -9.82
CA LEU A 118 9.67 -21.45 -9.72
C LEU A 118 9.05 -20.21 -10.38
N ALA A 119 8.22 -20.45 -11.36
CA ALA A 119 7.45 -19.43 -12.06
C ALA A 119 5.97 -19.81 -12.09
N ALA A 120 5.11 -18.81 -12.14
CA ALA A 120 3.68 -19.00 -12.25
C ALA A 120 3.13 -18.16 -13.41
N SER A 121 2.29 -18.78 -14.23
CA SER A 121 1.44 -18.08 -15.18
C SER A 121 -0.02 -18.22 -14.77
N VAL A 122 -0.83 -17.21 -15.09
CA VAL A 122 -2.22 -17.14 -14.64
C VAL A 122 -3.13 -16.82 -15.81
N VAL A 123 -4.20 -17.60 -15.92
CA VAL A 123 -5.31 -17.34 -16.84
C VAL A 123 -6.52 -16.90 -16.01
N VAL A 124 -7.14 -15.79 -16.39
CA VAL A 124 -8.28 -15.22 -15.68
C VAL A 124 -9.54 -15.32 -16.55
N THR A 125 -10.63 -15.80 -15.96
CA THR A 125 -11.98 -15.72 -16.54
C THR A 125 -12.75 -14.61 -15.82
N ASN A 126 -13.37 -13.72 -16.58
CA ASN A 126 -14.15 -12.61 -16.03
C ASN A 126 -15.36 -13.08 -15.23
N SER A 127 -15.77 -12.30 -14.25
CA SER A 127 -16.83 -12.69 -13.32
C SER A 127 -18.24 -12.33 -13.79
N GLY A 128 -18.38 -11.40 -14.72
CA GLY A 128 -19.65 -10.67 -14.92
C GLY A 128 -19.83 -9.56 -13.90
N CYS A 129 -20.67 -8.58 -14.27
CA CYS A 129 -21.01 -7.46 -13.39
C CYS A 129 -21.95 -7.93 -12.27
N LYS A 130 -21.58 -7.62 -11.02
CA LYS A 130 -22.37 -8.02 -9.82
C LYS A 130 -22.58 -9.52 -9.65
N THR A 131 -21.76 -10.34 -10.30
CA THR A 131 -21.79 -11.79 -10.15
C THR A 131 -20.45 -12.31 -9.61
N SER A 132 -20.40 -13.58 -9.26
CA SER A 132 -19.20 -14.24 -8.77
C SER A 132 -18.98 -15.53 -9.55
N ILE A 133 -18.92 -15.42 -10.88
CA ILE A 133 -18.68 -16.58 -11.78
C ILE A 133 -17.27 -16.57 -12.37
N GLY A 134 -16.44 -15.62 -11.96
CA GLY A 134 -15.06 -15.53 -12.39
C GLY A 134 -14.21 -16.70 -11.93
N ALA A 135 -13.08 -16.93 -12.60
CA ALA A 135 -12.14 -17.96 -12.23
C ALA A 135 -10.70 -17.53 -12.49
N ILE A 136 -9.80 -18.13 -11.72
CA ILE A 136 -8.35 -18.02 -11.88
C ILE A 136 -7.80 -19.43 -12.02
N ALA A 137 -7.08 -19.71 -13.12
CA ALA A 137 -6.33 -20.94 -13.33
C ALA A 137 -4.84 -20.62 -13.34
N ILE A 138 -4.04 -21.36 -12.56
CA ILE A 138 -2.62 -21.11 -12.33
C ILE A 138 -1.83 -22.29 -12.91
N SER A 139 -0.77 -21.99 -13.64
CA SER A 139 0.18 -22.99 -14.11
C SER A 139 1.54 -22.68 -13.50
N ALA A 140 2.06 -23.59 -12.68
CA ALA A 140 3.39 -23.50 -12.10
C ALA A 140 4.41 -24.20 -13.00
N SER A 141 5.62 -23.68 -13.07
CA SER A 141 6.74 -24.26 -13.79
C SER A 141 8.05 -24.04 -13.03
N GLY A 142 9.03 -24.92 -13.23
CA GLY A 142 10.26 -24.90 -12.45
C GLY A 142 10.04 -25.26 -10.97
N GLY A 143 11.05 -25.05 -10.13
CA GLY A 143 10.99 -25.46 -8.72
C GLY A 143 10.91 -26.97 -8.54
N THR A 144 10.42 -27.42 -7.40
CA THR A 144 10.29 -28.83 -7.02
C THR A 144 8.82 -29.16 -6.72
N GLY A 145 8.16 -29.93 -7.59
CA GLY A 145 6.79 -30.39 -7.32
C GLY A 145 6.69 -31.36 -6.14
N PRO A 146 5.52 -31.57 -5.54
CA PRO A 146 4.24 -30.94 -5.86
C PRO A 146 4.14 -29.49 -5.46
N TYR A 147 3.23 -28.75 -6.12
CA TYR A 147 2.98 -27.34 -5.83
C TYR A 147 1.73 -27.18 -4.96
N SER A 148 1.70 -26.12 -4.19
CA SER A 148 0.53 -25.63 -3.49
C SER A 148 0.21 -24.20 -3.91
N TYR A 149 -1.09 -23.86 -3.94
CA TYR A 149 -1.62 -22.61 -4.45
C TYR A 149 -2.44 -21.92 -3.38
N THR A 150 -2.27 -20.62 -3.24
CA THR A 150 -3.00 -19.81 -2.27
C THR A 150 -3.60 -18.59 -2.98
N LEU A 151 -4.85 -18.30 -2.70
CA LEU A 151 -5.54 -17.09 -3.17
C LEU A 151 -5.82 -16.17 -1.98
N ASP A 152 -5.37 -14.93 -2.08
CA ASP A 152 -5.43 -13.95 -0.99
C ASP A 152 -4.81 -14.51 0.32
N THR A 153 -5.54 -14.46 1.41
CA THR A 153 -5.17 -15.02 2.73
C THR A 153 -5.77 -16.41 2.99
N GLY A 154 -6.28 -17.06 1.95
CA GLY A 154 -6.89 -18.38 2.07
C GLY A 154 -5.89 -19.47 2.43
N ALA A 155 -6.40 -20.66 2.73
CA ALA A 155 -5.56 -21.83 2.97
C ALA A 155 -4.87 -22.29 1.67
N ALA A 156 -3.67 -22.86 1.81
CA ALA A 156 -2.98 -23.47 0.69
C ALA A 156 -3.76 -24.71 0.19
N SER A 157 -3.87 -24.84 -1.12
CA SER A 157 -4.59 -25.91 -1.82
C SER A 157 -3.69 -26.59 -2.83
N SER A 158 -3.92 -27.88 -3.08
CA SER A 158 -3.34 -28.59 -4.22
C SER A 158 -4.05 -28.26 -5.54
N SER A 159 -5.28 -27.71 -5.48
CA SER A 159 -5.99 -27.25 -6.67
C SER A 159 -5.35 -25.97 -7.21
N ASN A 160 -5.04 -25.96 -8.48
CA ASN A 160 -4.52 -24.82 -9.22
C ASN A 160 -5.62 -23.91 -9.80
N THR A 161 -6.89 -24.19 -9.51
CA THR A 161 -8.04 -23.43 -10.01
C THR A 161 -8.89 -22.93 -8.87
N PHE A 162 -9.29 -21.67 -8.97
CA PHE A 162 -10.17 -20.99 -8.03
C PHE A 162 -11.37 -20.43 -8.82
N GLY A 163 -12.55 -20.87 -8.47
CA GLY A 163 -13.81 -20.43 -9.10
C GLY A 163 -14.66 -19.56 -8.18
N SER A 164 -15.84 -19.18 -8.66
CA SER A 164 -16.80 -18.37 -7.92
C SER A 164 -16.22 -17.03 -7.46
N LEU A 165 -15.40 -16.39 -8.28
CA LEU A 165 -14.70 -15.16 -7.96
C LEU A 165 -15.48 -13.94 -8.44
N ALA A 166 -15.63 -12.95 -7.57
CA ALA A 166 -16.15 -11.63 -7.93
C ALA A 166 -15.09 -10.79 -8.66
N ALA A 167 -15.51 -9.73 -9.34
CA ALA A 167 -14.60 -8.77 -9.97
C ALA A 167 -13.85 -7.98 -8.89
N LYS A 168 -12.57 -8.25 -8.74
CA LYS A 168 -11.60 -7.54 -7.89
C LYS A 168 -10.17 -8.01 -8.17
N SER A 169 -9.21 -7.37 -7.51
CA SER A 169 -7.82 -7.86 -7.49
C SER A 169 -7.67 -8.99 -6.47
N TYR A 170 -6.89 -9.99 -6.83
CA TYR A 170 -6.54 -11.15 -6.02
C TYR A 170 -5.03 -11.30 -5.96
N SER A 171 -4.50 -11.68 -4.82
CA SER A 171 -3.11 -12.12 -4.68
C SER A 171 -3.04 -13.62 -4.89
N VAL A 172 -2.25 -14.04 -5.87
CA VAL A 172 -1.98 -15.46 -6.15
C VAL A 172 -0.59 -15.78 -5.65
N LYS A 173 -0.46 -16.82 -4.83
CA LYS A 173 0.83 -17.36 -4.39
C LYS A 173 0.95 -18.82 -4.77
N VAL A 174 2.07 -19.20 -5.35
CA VAL A 174 2.47 -20.58 -5.60
C VAL A 174 3.65 -20.93 -4.72
N THR A 175 3.62 -22.07 -4.07
CA THR A 175 4.71 -22.60 -3.25
C THR A 175 5.04 -24.00 -3.71
N ASP A 176 6.31 -24.30 -3.91
CA ASP A 176 6.80 -25.62 -4.28
C ASP A 176 7.11 -26.48 -3.03
N ASN A 177 7.45 -27.75 -3.26
CA ASN A 177 7.77 -28.69 -2.17
C ASN A 177 9.09 -28.36 -1.44
N ALA A 178 9.96 -27.56 -2.05
CA ALA A 178 11.17 -27.06 -1.40
C ALA A 178 10.95 -25.77 -0.61
N GLY A 179 9.69 -25.30 -0.51
CA GLY A 179 9.33 -24.08 0.22
C GLY A 179 9.57 -22.79 -0.55
N CYS A 180 10.02 -22.87 -1.81
CA CYS A 180 10.12 -21.68 -2.66
C CYS A 180 8.74 -21.16 -3.01
N SER A 181 8.55 -19.87 -3.05
CA SER A 181 7.27 -19.30 -3.43
C SER A 181 7.44 -18.12 -4.40
N THR A 182 6.44 -17.95 -5.25
CA THR A 182 6.27 -16.78 -6.12
C THR A 182 4.86 -16.25 -5.94
N SER A 183 4.70 -14.93 -6.03
CA SER A 183 3.41 -14.27 -5.86
C SER A 183 3.20 -13.23 -6.93
N GLN A 184 1.95 -13.06 -7.36
CA GLN A 184 1.56 -11.98 -8.26
C GLN A 184 0.13 -11.52 -7.99
N THR A 185 -0.15 -10.27 -8.30
CA THR A 185 -1.51 -9.74 -8.23
C THR A 185 -2.15 -9.85 -9.59
N VAL A 186 -3.34 -10.42 -9.63
CA VAL A 186 -4.16 -10.55 -10.84
C VAL A 186 -5.51 -9.91 -10.62
N LYS A 187 -6.13 -9.37 -11.67
CA LYS A 187 -7.44 -8.75 -11.59
C LYS A 187 -8.47 -9.58 -12.36
N VAL A 188 -9.50 -10.03 -11.66
CA VAL A 188 -10.73 -10.55 -12.27
C VAL A 188 -11.59 -9.35 -12.60
N LEU A 189 -11.96 -9.20 -13.88
CA LEU A 189 -12.78 -8.10 -14.37
C LEU A 189 -14.26 -8.50 -14.43
N SER A 190 -15.14 -7.52 -14.51
CA SER A 190 -16.56 -7.77 -14.81
C SER A 190 -16.77 -8.25 -16.25
N GLY A 191 -15.84 -7.91 -17.14
CA GLY A 191 -15.93 -8.24 -18.56
C GLY A 191 -16.79 -7.28 -19.36
N LEU A 192 -17.29 -6.21 -18.77
CA LEU A 192 -18.00 -5.16 -19.50
C LEU A 192 -17.06 -4.40 -20.40
N LYS A 193 -17.54 -4.09 -21.60
CA LYS A 193 -16.81 -3.33 -22.60
C LYS A 193 -17.36 -1.91 -22.69
N PHE A 194 -16.45 -0.94 -22.76
CA PHE A 194 -16.87 0.43 -22.98
C PHE A 194 -17.67 0.58 -24.28
N SER A 195 -17.17 0.00 -25.37
CA SER A 195 -17.72 0.17 -26.71
C SER A 195 -19.15 -0.33 -26.88
N SER A 196 -19.52 -1.45 -26.24
CA SER A 196 -20.84 -2.08 -26.38
C SER A 196 -21.78 -1.85 -25.22
N ASP A 197 -21.25 -1.71 -23.99
CA ASP A 197 -22.09 -1.80 -22.79
C ASP A 197 -22.26 -0.45 -22.10
N VAL A 198 -21.25 0.42 -22.12
CA VAL A 198 -21.25 1.67 -21.35
C VAL A 198 -21.42 2.90 -22.24
N LYS A 199 -20.84 2.91 -23.44
CA LYS A 199 -20.89 4.06 -24.35
C LYS A 199 -22.32 4.45 -24.70
N ALA A 200 -23.18 3.50 -24.99
CA ALA A 200 -24.58 3.77 -25.33
C ALA A 200 -25.34 4.44 -24.15
N ILE A 201 -25.03 4.04 -22.90
CA ILE A 201 -25.62 4.65 -21.72
C ILE A 201 -25.17 6.11 -21.58
N ILE A 202 -23.86 6.36 -21.76
CA ILE A 202 -23.28 7.72 -21.69
C ILE A 202 -23.84 8.60 -22.81
N ASP A 203 -23.90 8.10 -24.04
CA ASP A 203 -24.41 8.86 -25.19
C ASP A 203 -25.88 9.24 -25.01
N ALA A 204 -26.70 8.31 -24.50
CA ALA A 204 -28.14 8.53 -24.35
C ALA A 204 -28.51 9.43 -23.16
N ASN A 205 -27.71 9.39 -22.07
CA ASN A 205 -28.12 10.02 -20.82
C ASN A 205 -27.21 11.15 -20.35
N CYS A 206 -26.01 11.27 -20.90
CA CYS A 206 -25.01 12.23 -20.44
C CYS A 206 -24.50 13.16 -21.54
N ALA A 207 -24.12 12.62 -22.70
CA ALA A 207 -23.56 13.36 -23.84
C ALA A 207 -24.68 13.97 -24.72
N ILE A 208 -25.68 14.58 -24.07
CA ILE A 208 -26.85 15.18 -24.74
C ILE A 208 -26.76 16.70 -24.74
N SER A 209 -27.55 17.34 -25.64
CA SER A 209 -27.58 18.80 -25.81
C SER A 209 -27.84 19.52 -24.48
N GLY A 210 -27.05 20.53 -24.18
CA GLY A 210 -27.12 21.31 -22.94
C GLY A 210 -26.44 20.68 -21.72
N CYS A 211 -25.92 19.44 -21.84
CA CYS A 211 -25.22 18.73 -20.77
C CYS A 211 -23.73 18.53 -21.08
N HIS A 212 -23.29 17.30 -21.34
CA HIS A 212 -21.89 16.94 -21.51
C HIS A 212 -21.47 16.83 -23.00
N VAL A 213 -21.78 17.87 -23.79
CA VAL A 213 -21.35 18.00 -25.20
C VAL A 213 -20.42 19.19 -25.38
N THR A 214 -19.78 19.28 -26.53
CA THR A 214 -18.95 20.43 -26.90
C THR A 214 -19.78 21.72 -26.85
N GLY A 215 -19.31 22.71 -26.07
CA GLY A 215 -20.04 23.96 -25.85
C GLY A 215 -21.12 23.91 -24.75
N GLY A 216 -21.28 22.78 -24.08
CA GLY A 216 -22.12 22.65 -22.87
C GLY A 216 -21.47 23.27 -21.63
N SER A 217 -22.21 23.32 -20.52
CA SER A 217 -21.79 23.93 -19.25
C SER A 217 -20.81 23.05 -18.43
N SER A 218 -20.49 21.84 -18.90
CA SER A 218 -19.73 20.82 -18.17
C SER A 218 -18.69 20.15 -19.07
N THR A 219 -17.81 19.31 -18.49
CA THR A 219 -16.87 18.48 -19.25
C THR A 219 -17.60 17.69 -20.33
N SER A 220 -17.13 17.79 -21.56
CA SER A 220 -17.71 17.07 -22.70
C SER A 220 -17.39 15.58 -22.63
N PHE A 221 -18.39 14.72 -22.80
CA PHE A 221 -18.28 13.26 -22.86
C PHE A 221 -18.34 12.71 -24.31
N THR A 222 -17.95 13.54 -25.28
CA THR A 222 -17.85 13.11 -26.67
C THR A 222 -16.57 12.34 -27.00
N SER A 223 -15.61 12.32 -26.09
CA SER A 223 -14.37 11.54 -26.22
C SER A 223 -14.21 10.57 -25.03
N LEU A 224 -13.66 9.38 -25.31
CA LEU A 224 -13.36 8.41 -24.28
C LEU A 224 -12.40 8.95 -23.20
N ALA A 225 -11.40 9.73 -23.59
CA ALA A 225 -10.43 10.31 -22.64
C ALA A 225 -11.12 11.19 -21.58
N ASN A 226 -12.10 12.00 -21.99
CA ASN A 226 -12.86 12.84 -21.07
C ASN A 226 -13.78 11.99 -20.17
N ILE A 227 -14.37 10.92 -20.71
CA ILE A 227 -15.19 9.98 -19.93
C ILE A 227 -14.33 9.26 -18.89
N GLN A 228 -13.16 8.77 -19.28
CA GLN A 228 -12.22 8.08 -18.39
C GLN A 228 -11.71 9.00 -17.26
N SER A 229 -11.34 10.25 -17.59
CA SER A 229 -10.90 11.21 -16.56
C SER A 229 -12.00 11.56 -15.55
N SER A 230 -13.26 11.42 -15.95
CA SER A 230 -14.45 11.69 -15.11
C SER A 230 -15.10 10.42 -14.55
N ALA A 231 -14.54 9.24 -14.78
CA ALA A 231 -15.21 7.96 -14.55
C ALA A 231 -15.70 7.78 -13.09
N THR A 232 -14.84 8.10 -12.12
CA THR A 232 -15.18 8.01 -10.69
C THR A 232 -16.33 8.96 -10.33
N ASP A 233 -16.34 10.18 -10.89
CA ASP A 233 -17.37 11.17 -10.65
C ASP A 233 -18.69 10.75 -11.33
N ILE A 234 -18.63 10.21 -12.56
CA ILE A 234 -19.78 9.63 -13.26
C ILE A 234 -20.43 8.54 -12.39
N LYS A 235 -19.65 7.57 -11.91
CA LYS A 235 -20.13 6.51 -11.01
C LYS A 235 -20.81 7.08 -9.76
N SER A 236 -20.15 7.99 -9.05
CA SER A 236 -20.65 8.57 -7.82
C SER A 236 -21.95 9.34 -8.02
N ARG A 237 -22.01 10.19 -9.03
CA ARG A 237 -23.18 11.05 -9.31
C ARG A 237 -24.37 10.28 -9.86
N THR A 238 -24.14 9.26 -10.66
CA THR A 238 -25.24 8.41 -11.16
C THR A 238 -25.82 7.54 -10.05
N GLN A 239 -24.97 6.95 -9.22
CA GLN A 239 -25.43 6.14 -8.07
C GLN A 239 -26.22 6.96 -7.04
N SER A 240 -25.79 8.18 -6.75
CA SER A 240 -26.50 9.07 -5.82
C SER A 240 -27.79 9.66 -6.41
N GLY A 241 -28.01 9.53 -7.73
CA GLY A 241 -29.15 10.13 -8.44
C GLY A 241 -28.96 11.64 -8.71
N ASN A 242 -27.78 12.20 -8.50
CA ASN A 242 -27.45 13.59 -8.82
C ASN A 242 -27.28 13.82 -10.32
N MET A 243 -27.13 12.75 -11.10
CA MET A 243 -27.08 12.73 -12.57
C MET A 243 -27.87 11.51 -13.09
N PRO A 244 -28.57 11.62 -14.22
CA PRO A 244 -28.79 12.84 -15.03
C PRO A 244 -29.56 13.92 -14.27
N LYS A 245 -29.16 15.18 -14.43
CA LYS A 245 -29.83 16.31 -13.75
C LYS A 245 -31.20 16.58 -14.38
N ASN A 246 -32.22 16.80 -13.53
CA ASN A 246 -33.61 17.07 -13.97
C ASN A 246 -34.27 15.93 -14.78
N ALA A 247 -33.76 14.69 -14.62
CA ALA A 247 -34.32 13.48 -15.21
C ALA A 247 -34.46 12.39 -14.13
N SER A 248 -35.18 11.32 -14.47
CA SER A 248 -35.26 10.15 -13.60
C SER A 248 -33.91 9.51 -13.41
N LYS A 249 -33.68 8.93 -12.23
CA LYS A 249 -32.47 8.12 -11.97
C LYS A 249 -32.40 6.98 -12.99
N LEU A 250 -31.19 6.67 -13.43
CA LEU A 250 -30.96 5.56 -14.36
C LEU A 250 -31.46 4.22 -13.78
N PRO A 251 -31.90 3.29 -14.65
CA PRO A 251 -32.21 1.93 -14.23
C PRO A 251 -31.01 1.28 -13.52
N GLN A 252 -31.30 0.37 -12.58
CA GLN A 252 -30.25 -0.26 -11.79
C GLN A 252 -29.22 -1.01 -12.65
N THR A 253 -29.65 -1.61 -13.75
CA THR A 253 -28.77 -2.30 -14.71
C THR A 253 -27.75 -1.36 -15.35
N GLU A 254 -28.15 -0.13 -15.70
CA GLU A 254 -27.26 0.89 -16.27
C GLU A 254 -26.32 1.45 -15.20
N LEU A 255 -26.81 1.66 -13.97
CA LEU A 255 -25.99 2.06 -12.83
C LEU A 255 -24.91 1.02 -12.51
N ASP A 256 -25.28 -0.25 -12.55
CA ASP A 256 -24.36 -1.35 -12.32
C ASP A 256 -23.34 -1.48 -13.46
N ALA A 257 -23.76 -1.30 -14.72
CA ALA A 257 -22.84 -1.32 -15.86
C ALA A 257 -21.78 -0.22 -15.77
N ILE A 258 -22.18 1.02 -15.47
CA ILE A 258 -21.25 2.13 -15.24
C ILE A 258 -20.31 1.81 -14.07
N ALA A 259 -20.86 1.35 -12.95
CA ALA A 259 -20.09 1.07 -11.75
C ALA A 259 -19.03 -0.04 -11.99
N CYS A 260 -19.43 -1.14 -12.61
CA CYS A 260 -18.54 -2.26 -12.90
C CYS A 260 -17.43 -1.86 -13.87
N TRP A 261 -17.76 -1.09 -14.92
CA TRP A 261 -16.74 -0.59 -15.86
C TRP A 261 -15.72 0.34 -15.17
N VAL A 262 -16.19 1.22 -14.30
CA VAL A 262 -15.29 2.10 -13.51
C VAL A 262 -14.42 1.29 -12.57
N ASP A 263 -14.97 0.28 -11.88
CA ASP A 263 -14.24 -0.60 -10.97
C ASP A 263 -13.23 -1.49 -11.70
N ASP A 264 -13.49 -1.83 -12.95
CA ASP A 264 -12.53 -2.50 -13.83
C ASP A 264 -11.36 -1.59 -14.24
N GLY A 265 -11.46 -0.28 -14.02
CA GLY A 265 -10.43 0.71 -14.32
C GLY A 265 -10.78 1.59 -15.52
N ALA A 266 -12.06 1.67 -15.87
CA ALA A 266 -12.57 2.48 -16.99
C ALA A 266 -11.85 2.15 -18.32
N LEU A 267 -11.72 0.88 -18.64
CA LEU A 267 -10.93 0.38 -19.75
C LEU A 267 -11.52 0.81 -21.12
N ASN A 268 -10.63 0.98 -22.09
CA ASN A 268 -10.98 1.13 -23.50
C ASN A 268 -10.99 -0.27 -24.15
N ASN A 269 -12.13 -0.89 -24.19
CA ASN A 269 -12.28 -2.26 -24.69
C ASN A 269 -13.57 -2.48 -25.50
#